data_82956da9ec9254ff0cfbc0404d70a122
#
_entry.id   82956da9ec9254ff0cfbc0404d70a122
#
_cell.length_a   1.000
_cell.length_b   1.000
_cell.length_c   1.000
_cell.angle_alpha   90.00
_cell.angle_beta   90.00
_cell.angle_gamma   90.00
#
_symmetry.space_group_name_H-M   'P 1'
#
loop_
_entity.id
_entity.type
_entity.pdbx_description
1 polymer ?
#
loop_
_entity_poly.entity_id
_entity_poly.type
_entity_poly.pdbx_seq_one_letter_code
_entity_poly.pdbx_strand_id
1 'polypeptide(L)'
;MTSPSVEDAKQNKFKGKGKHASSTENRRMVWEKVVWPLILELNRSYFTLKEYHSKRDTFCRLYGVRPSKVAGGFVSLLIKGIVVREKNIYSIHYKLIPYMRKKVNLEYGLVIREVNTKR
;
A
#
# COMPACT_ATOMS: atom_id res chain seq x y z
N MET A 1 15.30 -11.56 -19.09
CA MET A 1 15.51 -12.02 -18.67
C MET A 1 15.56 -12.09 -18.23
N THR A 2 15.45 -11.57 -18.88
CA THR A 2 15.49 -11.85 -18.55
C THR A 2 15.49 -11.62 -18.14
N SER A 3 15.46 -11.27 -18.68
CA SER A 3 15.49 -11.56 -18.22
C SER A 3 15.56 -11.19 -17.88
N PRO A 4 15.59 -10.72 -18.02
CA PRO A 4 15.61 -10.87 -17.51
C PRO A 4 15.64 -10.64 -17.18
N SER A 5 15.36 -10.37 -17.91
CA SER A 5 15.47 -10.82 -17.43
C SER A 5 15.54 -10.65 -17.05
N VAL A 6 15.46 -10.26 -17.38
CA VAL A 6 15.58 -10.67 -16.82
C VAL A 6 15.62 -10.35 -16.68
N GLU A 7 15.60 -10.01 -16.87
CA GLU A 7 15.70 -10.16 -16.60
C GLU A 7 15.74 -9.85 -16.35
N ASP A 8 15.42 -9.39 -17.05
CA ASP A 8 15.59 -9.69 -16.71
C ASP A 8 15.60 -9.40 -16.27
N ALA A 9 15.37 -8.80 -16.57
CA ALA A 9 15.37 -9.18 -16.08
C ALA A 9 15.48 -8.95 -15.82
N LYS A 10 15.46 -8.62 -15.98
CA LYS A 10 15.56 -8.96 -15.57
C LYS A 10 15.61 -8.53 -15.45
N GLN A 11 15.63 -8.18 -15.75
CA GLN A 11 15.70 -8.33 -15.47
C GLN A 11 15.69 -7.92 -15.15
N ASN A 12 15.74 -7.41 -15.59
CA ASN A 12 15.74 -7.59 -15.13
C ASN A 12 15.79 -7.13 -14.78
N LYS A 13 15.77 -6.80 -15.05
CA LYS A 13 15.76 -6.94 -14.57
C LYS A 13 15.77 -6.49 -14.35
N PHE A 14 16.06 -6.11 -14.44
CA PHE A 14 15.95 -6.24 -13.99
C PHE A 14 16.02 -6.02 -13.85
N LYS A 15 15.77 -5.85 -14.37
CA LYS A 15 15.74 -6.10 -14.25
C LYS A 15 15.59 -5.84 -14.05
N GLY A 16 15.54 -5.37 -14.13
CA GLY A 16 15.38 -5.62 -13.97
C GLY A 16 15.00 -5.16 -13.91
N LYS A 17 15.08 -4.96 -13.79
CA LYS A 17 14.46 -4.71 -13.90
C LYS A 17 13.35 -4.30 -13.65
N GLY A 18 12.74 -3.41 -13.88
CA GLY A 18 11.33 -3.20 -13.91
C GLY A 18 10.61 -3.32 -12.60
N LYS A 19 11.18 -3.87 -11.68
CA LYS A 19 10.59 -4.12 -10.36
C LYS A 19 10.30 -2.84 -9.62
N HIS A 20 11.09 -1.82 -9.83
CA HIS A 20 10.92 -0.59 -9.07
C HIS A 20 9.68 0.17 -9.51
N ALA A 21 9.39 0.15 -10.79
CA ALA A 21 8.17 0.76 -11.28
C ALA A 21 6.96 0.02 -10.72
N SER A 22 7.03 -1.32 -10.66
CA SER A 22 5.97 -2.12 -10.08
C SER A 22 5.69 -1.76 -8.63
N SER A 23 6.74 -1.42 -7.89
CA SER A 23 6.58 -1.09 -6.47
C SER A 23 5.69 0.12 -6.26
N THR A 24 5.84 1.14 -7.09
CA THR A 24 5.01 2.33 -6.99
C THR A 24 3.55 2.01 -7.28
N GLU A 25 3.31 1.23 -8.35
CA GLU A 25 1.96 0.83 -8.69
C GLU A 25 1.35 -0.06 -7.63
N ASN A 26 2.15 -0.94 -7.04
CA ASN A 26 1.66 -1.81 -5.97
C ASN A 26 1.28 -1.00 -4.73
N ARG A 27 2.09 0.00 -4.38
CA ARG A 27 1.76 0.88 -3.25
C ARG A 27 0.43 1.58 -3.48
N ARG A 28 0.26 2.13 -4.69
CA ARG A 28 -0.98 2.81 -5.04
C ARG A 28 -2.17 1.88 -4.91
N MET A 29 -2.04 0.69 -5.49
CA MET A 29 -3.12 -0.29 -5.45
C MET A 29 -3.48 -0.67 -4.02
N VAL A 30 -2.47 -0.98 -3.20
CA VAL A 30 -2.73 -1.39 -1.83
C VAL A 30 -3.33 -0.26 -1.03
N TRP A 31 -2.84 0.96 -1.21
CA TRP A 31 -3.41 2.10 -0.51
C TRP A 31 -4.85 2.34 -0.91
N GLU A 32 -5.11 2.46 -2.20
CA GLU A 32 -6.42 2.89 -2.68
C GLU A 32 -7.48 1.79 -2.62
N LYS A 33 -7.06 0.53 -2.70
CA LYS A 33 -8.02 -0.59 -2.79
C LYS A 33 -8.10 -1.43 -1.54
N VAL A 34 -7.13 -1.36 -0.64
CA VAL A 34 -7.11 -2.19 0.55
C VAL A 34 -7.06 -1.35 1.83
N VAL A 35 -6.00 -0.55 2.00
CA VAL A 35 -5.79 0.15 3.28
C VAL A 35 -6.80 1.27 3.51
N TRP A 36 -6.93 2.17 2.55
CA TRP A 36 -7.84 3.30 2.74
C TRP A 36 -9.30 2.87 2.88
N PRO A 37 -9.80 1.96 2.03
CA PRO A 37 -11.16 1.45 2.24
C PRO A 37 -11.34 0.79 3.61
N LEU A 38 -10.32 0.06 4.08
CA LEU A 38 -10.40 -0.56 5.41
C LEU A 38 -10.50 0.51 6.50
N ILE A 39 -9.68 1.55 6.42
CA ILE A 39 -9.73 2.66 7.38
C ILE A 39 -11.12 3.28 7.42
N LEU A 40 -11.71 3.52 6.25
CA LEU A 40 -13.04 4.11 6.18
C LEU A 40 -14.12 3.19 6.74
N GLU A 41 -14.00 1.89 6.46
CA GLU A 41 -14.95 0.91 6.98
C GLU A 41 -14.89 0.81 8.49
N LEU A 42 -13.68 0.82 9.05
CA LEU A 42 -13.50 0.72 10.49
C LEU A 42 -13.79 2.04 11.20
N ASN A 43 -13.75 3.13 10.46
CA ASN A 43 -13.97 4.48 10.99
C ASN A 43 -12.98 4.82 12.12
N ARG A 44 -11.73 4.40 11.94
CA ARG A 44 -10.65 4.73 12.87
C ARG A 44 -9.34 4.72 12.13
N SER A 45 -8.33 5.38 12.70
CA SER A 45 -7.06 5.61 12.01
C SER A 45 -6.09 4.44 12.11
N TYR A 46 -6.52 3.33 12.68
CA TYR A 46 -5.64 2.18 12.88
C TYR A 46 -6.39 0.88 12.63
N PHE A 47 -5.64 -0.20 12.45
CA PHE A 47 -6.21 -1.53 12.21
C PHE A 47 -5.22 -2.59 12.70
N THR A 48 -5.74 -3.79 12.91
CA THR A 48 -4.91 -4.93 13.31
C THR A 48 -4.47 -5.70 12.07
N LEU A 49 -3.48 -6.55 12.25
CA LEU A 49 -3.03 -7.42 11.17
C LEU A 49 -4.16 -8.33 10.69
N LYS A 50 -4.95 -8.80 11.62
CA LYS A 50 -6.09 -9.67 11.27
C LYS A 50 -7.09 -8.95 10.39
N GLU A 51 -7.40 -7.71 10.72
CA GLU A 51 -8.32 -6.91 9.91
C GLU A 51 -7.74 -6.65 8.52
N TYR A 52 -6.44 -6.37 8.46
CA TYR A 52 -5.78 -6.18 7.17
C TYR A 52 -5.82 -7.45 6.33
N HIS A 53 -5.50 -8.61 6.93
CA HIS A 53 -5.51 -9.87 6.20
C HIS A 53 -6.89 -10.18 5.62
N SER A 54 -7.93 -9.93 6.41
CA SER A 54 -9.29 -10.17 5.95
C SER A 54 -9.63 -9.29 4.74
N LYS A 55 -9.27 -8.02 4.82
CA LYS A 55 -9.53 -7.08 3.73
C LYS A 55 -8.70 -7.45 2.49
N ARG A 56 -7.43 -7.79 2.69
CA ARG A 56 -6.55 -8.22 1.62
C ARG A 56 -7.12 -9.44 0.90
N ASP A 57 -7.55 -10.44 1.67
CA ASP A 57 -8.03 -11.69 1.07
C ASP A 57 -9.29 -11.44 0.26
N THR A 58 -10.18 -10.60 0.74
CA THR A 58 -11.38 -10.24 -0.01
C THR A 58 -11.02 -9.55 -1.33
N PHE A 59 -10.10 -8.59 -1.25
CA PHE A 59 -9.66 -7.88 -2.45
C PHE A 59 -9.01 -8.83 -3.46
N CYS A 60 -8.12 -9.69 -2.99
CA CYS A 60 -7.42 -10.63 -3.87
C CYS A 60 -8.40 -11.57 -4.57
N ARG A 61 -9.39 -12.04 -3.83
CA ARG A 61 -10.38 -12.95 -4.39
C ARG A 61 -11.25 -12.26 -5.44
N LEU A 62 -11.67 -11.03 -5.14
CA LEU A 62 -12.55 -10.31 -6.05
C LEU A 62 -11.88 -9.88 -7.35
N TYR A 63 -10.61 -9.52 -7.26
CA TYR A 63 -9.93 -8.93 -8.42
C TYR A 63 -8.82 -9.81 -9.00
N GLY A 64 -8.68 -11.02 -8.51
CA GLY A 64 -7.70 -11.94 -9.05
C GLY A 64 -6.26 -11.52 -8.86
N VAL A 65 -5.98 -10.81 -7.78
CA VAL A 65 -4.64 -10.31 -7.48
C VAL A 65 -3.96 -11.28 -6.51
N ARG A 66 -2.68 -11.55 -6.75
CA ARG A 66 -1.94 -12.45 -5.88
C ARG A 66 -1.65 -11.79 -4.53
N PRO A 67 -1.82 -12.52 -3.41
CA PRO A 67 -1.52 -11.96 -2.09
C PRO A 67 -0.09 -11.44 -1.94
N SER A 68 0.88 -12.06 -2.61
CA SER A 68 2.26 -11.60 -2.52
C SER A 68 2.44 -10.20 -3.08
N LYS A 69 1.67 -9.85 -4.11
CA LYS A 69 1.73 -8.52 -4.69
C LYS A 69 1.20 -7.47 -3.71
N VAL A 70 0.11 -7.80 -3.04
CA VAL A 70 -0.46 -6.91 -2.03
C VAL A 70 0.51 -6.77 -0.85
N ALA A 71 1.10 -7.89 -0.41
CA ALA A 71 2.06 -7.88 0.68
C ALA A 71 3.24 -6.96 0.37
N GLY A 72 3.76 -7.04 -0.86
CA GLY A 72 4.87 -6.18 -1.26
C GLY A 72 4.51 -4.70 -1.21
N GLY A 73 3.32 -4.37 -1.70
CA GLY A 73 2.85 -2.99 -1.64
C GLY A 73 2.66 -2.51 -0.22
N PHE A 74 2.13 -3.37 0.65
CA PHE A 74 1.92 -3.02 2.05
C PHE A 74 3.24 -2.75 2.77
N VAL A 75 4.23 -3.64 2.59
CA VAL A 75 5.55 -3.43 3.18
C VAL A 75 6.14 -2.11 2.70
N SER A 76 5.93 -1.80 1.43
CA SER A 76 6.43 -0.56 0.87
C SER A 76 5.77 0.66 1.50
N LEU A 77 4.48 0.58 1.83
CA LEU A 77 3.80 1.65 2.56
C LEU A 77 4.41 1.85 3.94
N LEU A 78 4.79 0.77 4.61
CA LEU A 78 5.46 0.85 5.90
C LEU A 78 6.82 1.53 5.77
N ILE A 79 7.59 1.17 4.76
CA ILE A 79 8.90 1.76 4.52
C ILE A 79 8.79 3.27 4.27
N LYS A 80 7.75 3.67 3.56
CA LYS A 80 7.53 5.09 3.26
C LYS A 80 6.93 5.88 4.42
N GLY A 81 6.54 5.20 5.49
CA GLY A 81 5.96 5.87 6.64
C GLY A 81 4.51 6.29 6.46
N ILE A 82 3.88 5.86 5.37
CA ILE A 82 2.46 6.15 5.13
C ILE A 82 1.62 5.36 6.11
N VAL A 83 2.03 4.12 6.37
CA VAL A 83 1.46 3.29 7.42
C VAL A 83 2.58 3.05 8.44
N VAL A 84 2.24 3.16 9.72
CA VAL A 84 3.20 3.02 10.82
C VAL A 84 2.77 1.85 11.69
N ARG A 85 3.72 0.98 12.00
CA ARG A 85 3.45 -0.15 12.87
C ARG A 85 3.88 0.16 14.30
N GLU A 86 2.99 -0.08 15.24
CA GLU A 86 3.30 0.00 16.67
C GLU A 86 2.78 -1.24 17.35
N LYS A 87 3.71 -2.12 17.73
CA LYS A 87 3.35 -3.41 18.34
C LYS A 87 2.45 -4.20 17.38
N ASN A 88 1.20 -4.44 17.77
CA ASN A 88 0.28 -5.23 16.97
C ASN A 88 -0.72 -4.38 16.18
N ILE A 89 -0.49 -3.09 16.12
CA ILE A 89 -1.42 -2.15 15.50
C ILE A 89 -0.72 -1.39 14.39
N TYR A 90 -1.44 -1.17 13.30
CA TYR A 90 -0.96 -0.38 12.16
C TYR A 90 -1.81 0.87 12.07
N SER A 91 -1.16 2.02 11.97
CA SER A 91 -1.84 3.32 11.91
C SER A 91 -1.48 4.05 10.63
N ILE A 92 -2.41 4.85 10.12
CA ILE A 92 -2.07 5.73 9.00
C ILE A 92 -1.28 6.93 9.54
N HIS A 93 -0.47 7.52 8.67
CA HIS A 93 0.28 8.73 9.03
C HIS A 93 -0.67 9.77 9.60
N TYR A 94 -0.24 10.48 10.67
CA TYR A 94 -1.14 11.40 11.37
C TYR A 94 -1.70 12.51 10.47
N LYS A 95 -0.94 12.91 9.44
CA LYS A 95 -1.40 13.96 8.53
C LYS A 95 -2.62 13.54 7.71
N LEU A 96 -2.89 12.24 7.66
CA LEU A 96 -4.01 11.73 6.87
C LEU A 96 -5.30 11.59 7.68
N ILE A 97 -5.22 11.77 9.01
CA ILE A 97 -6.39 11.61 9.86
C ILE A 97 -7.53 12.56 9.52
N PRO A 98 -7.27 13.86 9.21
CA PRO A 98 -8.38 14.73 8.83
C PRO A 98 -9.15 14.23 7.61
N TYR A 99 -8.45 13.61 6.65
CA TYR A 99 -9.12 13.06 5.46
C TYR A 99 -10.00 11.87 5.83
N MET A 100 -9.56 11.07 6.81
CA MET A 100 -10.38 9.99 7.31
C MET A 100 -11.65 10.51 7.96
N ARG A 101 -11.53 11.55 8.78
CA ARG A 101 -12.69 12.12 9.46
C ARG A 101 -13.71 12.68 8.48
N LYS A 102 -13.24 13.22 7.36
CA LYS A 102 -14.13 13.75 6.32
C LYS A 102 -14.60 12.67 5.35
N LYS A 103 -14.03 11.47 5.47
CA LYS A 103 -14.39 10.31 4.64
C LYS A 103 -14.26 10.60 3.15
N VAL A 104 -13.19 11.32 2.79
CA VAL A 104 -12.94 11.64 1.39
C VAL A 104 -12.23 10.49 0.70
N ASN A 105 -12.32 10.47 -0.63
CA ASN A 105 -11.57 9.52 -1.43
C ASN A 105 -10.14 10.03 -1.55
N LEU A 106 -9.20 9.36 -0.91
CA LEU A 106 -7.82 9.83 -0.79
C LEU A 106 -6.91 9.05 -1.72
N GLU A 107 -6.61 9.65 -2.86
CA GLU A 107 -5.73 9.05 -3.85
C GLU A 107 -4.28 9.06 -3.40
N TYR A 108 -3.53 8.08 -3.86
CA TYR A 108 -2.15 7.90 -3.45
C TYR A 108 -1.27 9.11 -3.74
N GLY A 109 -1.49 9.80 -4.86
CA GLY A 109 -0.73 11.00 -5.19
C GLY A 109 -0.86 12.09 -4.14
N LEU A 110 -2.06 12.27 -3.62
CA LEU A 110 -2.29 13.25 -2.56
C LEU A 110 -1.64 12.79 -1.25
N VAL A 111 -1.70 11.48 -0.97
CA VAL A 111 -1.06 10.92 0.22
C VAL A 111 0.44 11.24 0.22
N ILE A 112 1.10 11.00 -0.89
CA ILE A 112 2.53 11.25 -1.01
C ILE A 112 2.84 12.73 -0.77
N ARG A 113 2.02 13.60 -1.34
CA ARG A 113 2.21 15.04 -1.16
C ARG A 113 2.08 15.45 0.30
N GLU A 114 1.03 14.95 0.97
CA GLU A 114 0.77 15.31 2.36
C GLU A 114 1.87 14.80 3.28
N VAL A 115 2.25 13.54 3.11
CA VAL A 115 3.24 12.92 4.00
C VAL A 115 4.62 13.56 3.82
N ASN A 116 4.97 13.96 2.60
CA ASN A 116 6.28 14.53 2.32
C ASN A 116 6.36 16.04 2.55
N THR A 117 5.25 16.70 2.82
CA THR A 117 5.25 18.13 3.06
C THR A 117 5.89 18.42 4.41
N LYS A 118 6.88 19.29 4.41
CA LYS A 118 7.52 19.73 5.66
C LYS A 118 6.79 20.88 6.26
N ARG A 119 6.66 20.85 7.58
CA ARG A 119 5.96 21.91 8.30
C ARG A 119 6.72 22.30 9.53
#